data_86399563a5c2ff48a35b64ceabe264c0
#
_entry.id   86399563a5c2ff48a35b64ceabe264c0
#
_cell.length_a   1.000
_cell.length_b   1.000
_cell.length_c   1.000
_cell.angle_alpha   90.00
_cell.angle_beta   90.00
_cell.angle_gamma   90.00
#
_symmetry.space_group_name_H-M   'P 1'
#
loop_
_entity.id
_entity.type
_entity.pdbx_description
1 polymer ?
#
loop_
_entity_poly.entity_id
_entity_poly.type
_entity_poly.pdbx_seq_one_letter_code
_entity_poly.pdbx_strand_id
1 'polypeptide(L)'
;MPAVRDQAVPVAEISVSEIGHIEAIFRYPVKSMAGDRVEAADLGWHGIDGDRRLALRRTRERGGFPFLTAGKLPDLLRFVPLGPEGGAPGDLPARVRTPEGHEMEVFGEELAAEIERRHRAPVQMMHLRDGIFDQASISVITTDTIEEIGRLAGVDPDVRRFRPNILVRLLRPESFQEDRWVGGVLSFGEPGEGPRVNVTMRDERCAMVTFDPESGRSAPAVLKAIVRRNQNHAGIYGTVIRTGRLAIGQTVRLHELAEA
;
A
#
# COMPACT_ATOMS: atom_id res chain seq x y z
N MET A 1 28.16 -54.35 -0.45
CA MET A 1 27.52 -53.08 -0.09
C MET A 1 27.14 -52.39 -1.37
N PRO A 2 25.85 -52.10 -1.67
CA PRO A 2 25.49 -51.37 -2.83
C PRO A 2 25.80 -49.86 -2.63
N ALA A 3 26.43 -49.28 -3.63
CA ALA A 3 26.73 -47.84 -3.66
C ALA A 3 25.44 -47.00 -3.66
N VAL A 4 25.27 -46.12 -2.67
CA VAL A 4 24.24 -45.10 -2.64
C VAL A 4 24.55 -44.14 -3.78
N ARG A 5 23.73 -44.12 -4.82
CA ARG A 5 23.80 -43.08 -5.86
C ARG A 5 23.29 -41.81 -5.22
N ASP A 6 24.18 -40.84 -5.10
CA ASP A 6 23.90 -39.46 -4.74
C ASP A 6 23.04 -38.88 -5.87
N GLN A 7 21.72 -38.85 -5.69
CA GLN A 7 20.82 -38.16 -6.61
C GLN A 7 20.87 -36.69 -6.22
N ALA A 8 21.62 -35.90 -7.00
CA ALA A 8 21.61 -34.46 -6.89
C ALA A 8 20.15 -33.96 -7.07
N VAL A 9 19.62 -33.33 -6.04
CA VAL A 9 18.32 -32.68 -6.09
C VAL A 9 18.44 -31.59 -7.16
N PRO A 10 17.57 -31.56 -8.19
CA PRO A 10 17.64 -30.53 -9.21
C PRO A 10 17.45 -29.17 -8.56
N VAL A 11 18.41 -28.27 -8.73
CA VAL A 11 18.26 -26.87 -8.35
C VAL A 11 17.22 -26.28 -9.28
N ALA A 12 16.08 -25.86 -8.72
CA ALA A 12 15.04 -25.21 -9.50
C ALA A 12 15.63 -23.96 -10.19
N GLU A 13 15.52 -23.88 -11.49
CA GLU A 13 15.92 -22.70 -12.24
C GLU A 13 15.00 -21.53 -11.89
N ILE A 14 15.58 -20.35 -11.67
CA ILE A 14 14.83 -19.12 -11.43
C ILE A 14 14.79 -18.36 -12.75
N SER A 15 13.60 -18.15 -13.29
CA SER A 15 13.40 -17.23 -14.41
C SER A 15 13.33 -15.80 -13.92
N VAL A 16 13.90 -14.86 -14.66
CA VAL A 16 13.85 -13.42 -14.35
C VAL A 16 13.34 -12.68 -15.57
N SER A 17 12.22 -12.00 -15.43
CA SER A 17 11.62 -11.22 -16.50
C SER A 17 11.46 -9.75 -16.09
N GLU A 18 11.77 -8.84 -17.01
CA GLU A 18 11.44 -7.43 -16.86
C GLU A 18 9.96 -7.24 -17.17
N ILE A 19 9.19 -6.74 -16.20
CA ILE A 19 7.73 -6.64 -16.31
C ILE A 19 7.23 -5.21 -16.46
N GLY A 20 8.03 -4.21 -16.07
CA GLY A 20 7.61 -2.82 -16.09
C GLY A 20 8.58 -1.90 -15.37
N HIS A 21 8.05 -0.75 -14.95
CA HIS A 21 8.79 0.22 -14.15
C HIS A 21 7.89 0.82 -13.06
N ILE A 22 8.51 1.40 -12.03
CA ILE A 22 7.80 2.15 -10.99
C ILE A 22 7.26 3.44 -11.61
N GLU A 23 5.95 3.59 -11.65
CA GLU A 23 5.29 4.81 -12.12
C GLU A 23 5.06 5.82 -11.01
N ALA A 24 4.73 5.33 -9.81
CA ALA A 24 4.57 6.17 -8.64
C ALA A 24 4.86 5.39 -7.35
N ILE A 25 5.29 6.14 -6.34
CA ILE A 25 5.51 5.65 -4.98
C ILE A 25 4.63 6.47 -4.04
N PHE A 26 3.93 5.79 -3.14
CA PHE A 26 3.05 6.42 -2.16
C PHE A 26 3.42 6.01 -0.74
N ARG A 27 3.37 6.98 0.16
CA ARG A 27 3.51 6.81 1.58
C ARG A 27 2.25 7.33 2.28
N TYR A 28 1.79 6.62 3.29
CA TYR A 28 0.60 6.97 4.08
C TYR A 28 0.97 7.05 5.56
N PRO A 29 1.53 8.17 6.04
CA PRO A 29 2.09 8.25 7.39
C PRO A 29 1.09 7.92 8.50
N VAL A 30 -0.17 8.33 8.30
CA VAL A 30 -1.27 8.05 9.23
C VAL A 30 -2.27 7.10 8.59
N LYS A 31 -2.56 5.98 9.26
CA LYS A 31 -3.56 5.00 8.78
C LYS A 31 -4.88 5.69 8.46
N SER A 32 -5.42 5.42 7.27
CA SER A 32 -6.69 5.94 6.76
C SER A 32 -6.74 7.44 6.44
N MET A 33 -5.70 8.22 6.66
CA MET A 33 -5.60 9.60 6.16
C MET A 33 -5.02 9.65 4.74
N ALA A 34 -4.99 10.81 4.13
CA ALA A 34 -4.37 11.03 2.82
C ALA A 34 -2.91 10.55 2.82
N GLY A 35 -2.42 10.17 1.66
CA GLY A 35 -1.03 9.79 1.45
C GLY A 35 -0.27 10.82 0.63
N ASP A 36 1.06 10.70 0.67
CA ASP A 36 1.99 11.49 -0.12
C ASP A 36 2.48 10.67 -1.33
N ARG A 37 2.51 11.29 -2.50
CA ARG A 37 3.29 10.79 -3.63
C ARG A 37 4.72 11.30 -3.48
N VAL A 38 5.69 10.39 -3.55
CA VAL A 38 7.11 10.71 -3.38
C VAL A 38 7.91 10.25 -4.60
N GLU A 39 8.98 10.96 -4.93
CA GLU A 39 9.87 10.62 -6.05
C GLU A 39 10.76 9.41 -5.73
N ALA A 40 11.12 9.26 -4.46
CA ALA A 40 11.89 8.14 -3.97
C ALA A 40 11.60 7.89 -2.48
N ALA A 41 11.82 6.65 -2.03
CA ALA A 41 11.64 6.27 -0.64
C ALA A 41 12.63 5.17 -0.24
N ASP A 42 13.02 5.15 1.03
CA ASP A 42 13.80 4.06 1.57
C ASP A 42 12.88 2.90 1.99
N LEU A 43 13.17 1.72 1.48
CA LEU A 43 12.48 0.47 1.79
C LEU A 43 13.25 -0.25 2.90
N GLY A 44 12.76 -0.11 4.13
CA GLY A 44 13.26 -0.84 5.30
C GLY A 44 12.56 -2.19 5.48
N TRP A 45 12.97 -2.97 6.50
CA TRP A 45 12.38 -4.29 6.80
C TRP A 45 10.88 -4.24 7.10
N HIS A 46 10.38 -3.12 7.61
CA HIS A 46 8.97 -2.90 7.95
C HIS A 46 8.21 -2.06 6.90
N GLY A 47 8.64 -2.13 5.63
CA GLY A 47 8.03 -1.37 4.54
C GLY A 47 8.71 -0.04 4.26
N ILE A 48 8.04 0.87 3.58
CA ILE A 48 8.55 2.22 3.29
C ILE A 48 8.69 3.01 4.59
N ASP A 49 9.81 3.70 4.75
CA ASP A 49 10.07 4.50 5.94
C ASP A 49 9.01 5.59 6.13
N GLY A 50 8.49 5.68 7.36
CA GLY A 50 7.40 6.60 7.71
C GLY A 50 6.00 6.15 7.27
N ASP A 51 5.86 5.01 6.56
CA ASP A 51 4.55 4.53 6.11
C ASP A 51 3.76 3.88 7.27
N ARG A 52 2.50 4.31 7.46
CA ARG A 52 1.52 3.76 8.42
C ARG A 52 2.04 3.65 9.87
N ARG A 53 2.93 4.59 10.26
CA ARG A 53 3.50 4.63 11.62
C ARG A 53 2.56 5.24 12.64
N LEU A 54 1.54 5.96 12.21
CA LEU A 54 0.56 6.59 13.07
C LEU A 54 -0.84 6.03 12.80
N ALA A 55 -1.62 5.88 13.89
CA ALA A 55 -3.02 5.47 13.80
C ALA A 55 -3.84 6.04 14.94
N LEU A 56 -5.10 6.37 14.67
CA LEU A 56 -6.06 6.81 15.69
C LEU A 56 -6.66 5.58 16.37
N ARG A 57 -6.37 5.41 17.68
CA ARG A 57 -6.98 4.37 18.52
C ARG A 57 -8.33 4.87 19.06
N ARG A 58 -9.36 4.04 18.94
CA ARG A 58 -10.65 4.26 19.61
C ARG A 58 -10.55 3.82 21.07
N THR A 59 -10.52 4.77 22.01
CA THR A 59 -10.14 4.51 23.41
C THR A 59 -11.16 3.66 24.18
N ARG A 60 -12.44 3.65 23.76
CA ARG A 60 -13.49 2.83 24.37
C ARG A 60 -13.57 1.41 23.81
N GLU A 61 -12.85 1.11 22.72
CA GLU A 61 -12.84 -0.22 22.12
C GLU A 61 -11.98 -1.17 22.96
N ARG A 62 -12.56 -2.27 23.40
CA ARG A 62 -11.89 -3.26 24.27
C ARG A 62 -11.53 -4.56 23.55
N GLY A 63 -11.97 -4.74 22.32
CA GLY A 63 -11.76 -5.97 21.54
C GLY A 63 -11.56 -5.72 20.06
N GLY A 64 -11.13 -6.74 19.33
CA GLY A 64 -10.93 -6.69 17.90
C GLY A 64 -9.87 -5.67 17.46
N PHE A 65 -10.07 -5.05 16.32
CA PHE A 65 -9.18 -4.06 15.75
C PHE A 65 -9.48 -2.66 16.32
N PRO A 66 -8.63 -2.09 17.20
CA PRO A 66 -8.98 -0.91 17.97
C PRO A 66 -8.83 0.40 17.20
N PHE A 67 -8.22 0.39 16.02
CA PHE A 67 -7.91 1.61 15.29
C PHE A 67 -9.11 2.10 14.48
N LEU A 68 -9.24 3.42 14.40
CA LEU A 68 -10.21 4.07 13.54
C LEU A 68 -9.77 3.97 12.09
N THR A 69 -10.69 3.56 11.23
CA THR A 69 -10.44 3.43 9.79
C THR A 69 -11.40 4.31 8.99
N ALA A 70 -11.04 4.63 7.75
CA ALA A 70 -11.94 5.36 6.86
C ALA A 70 -13.24 4.58 6.55
N GLY A 71 -13.26 3.25 6.73
CA GLY A 71 -14.51 2.48 6.69
C GLY A 71 -15.52 2.89 7.78
N LYS A 72 -15.05 3.44 8.92
CA LYS A 72 -15.88 3.96 10.01
C LYS A 72 -16.07 5.49 9.95
N LEU A 73 -15.08 6.20 9.42
CA LEU A 73 -15.09 7.64 9.20
C LEU A 73 -14.44 7.97 7.84
N PRO A 74 -15.21 7.93 6.73
CA PRO A 74 -14.68 8.17 5.39
C PRO A 74 -13.98 9.52 5.23
N ASP A 75 -14.39 10.51 5.99
CA ASP A 75 -13.81 11.86 6.00
C ASP A 75 -12.31 11.88 6.34
N LEU A 76 -11.80 10.83 7.03
CA LEU A 76 -10.36 10.68 7.31
C LEU A 76 -9.50 10.73 6.03
N LEU A 77 -10.00 10.27 4.90
CA LEU A 77 -9.28 10.30 3.62
C LEU A 77 -8.91 11.72 3.18
N ARG A 78 -9.60 12.74 3.69
CA ARG A 78 -9.42 14.14 3.37
C ARG A 78 -8.52 14.88 4.37
N PHE A 79 -8.13 14.24 5.46
CA PHE A 79 -7.13 14.76 6.38
C PHE A 79 -5.74 14.54 5.79
N VAL A 80 -4.97 15.60 5.64
CA VAL A 80 -3.65 15.58 4.98
C VAL A 80 -2.55 15.69 6.03
N PRO A 81 -1.80 14.62 6.29
CA PRO A 81 -0.61 14.70 7.14
C PRO A 81 0.45 15.60 6.51
N LEU A 82 1.06 16.46 7.30
CA LEU A 82 2.09 17.42 6.89
C LEU A 82 3.39 17.12 7.63
N GLY A 83 4.47 16.91 6.88
CA GLY A 83 5.81 16.73 7.45
C GLY A 83 6.31 17.98 8.19
N PRO A 84 7.35 17.87 9.01
CA PRO A 84 8.01 19.03 9.61
C PRO A 84 8.67 19.89 8.52
N GLU A 85 8.75 21.20 8.76
CA GLU A 85 9.46 22.11 7.88
C GLU A 85 10.94 21.71 7.82
N GLY A 86 11.48 21.55 6.58
CA GLY A 86 12.85 21.10 6.37
C GLY A 86 13.12 19.64 6.77
N GLY A 87 12.07 18.86 6.98
CA GLY A 87 12.17 17.45 7.36
C GLY A 87 12.78 16.57 6.28
N ALA A 88 13.34 15.44 6.72
CA ALA A 88 13.90 14.42 5.84
C ALA A 88 12.81 13.51 5.22
N PRO A 89 13.10 12.88 4.08
CA PRO A 89 12.26 11.81 3.56
C PRO A 89 12.11 10.70 4.62
N GLY A 90 10.85 10.30 4.91
CA GLY A 90 10.57 9.30 5.94
C GLY A 90 10.18 9.86 7.31
N ASP A 91 10.39 11.15 7.56
CA ASP A 91 9.95 11.78 8.80
C ASP A 91 8.45 11.64 9.01
N LEU A 92 8.07 11.53 10.29
CA LEU A 92 6.66 11.50 10.67
C LEU A 92 6.05 12.90 10.55
N PRO A 93 4.75 13.00 10.25
CA PRO A 93 4.08 14.28 10.18
C PRO A 93 4.08 14.98 11.55
N ALA A 94 4.33 16.29 11.54
CA ALA A 94 4.20 17.13 12.71
C ALA A 94 2.76 17.66 12.86
N ARG A 95 2.09 17.89 11.75
CA ARG A 95 0.73 18.46 11.70
C ARG A 95 -0.17 17.66 10.77
N VAL A 96 -1.47 17.89 10.89
CA VAL A 96 -2.49 17.37 9.99
C VAL A 96 -3.38 18.54 9.58
N ARG A 97 -3.60 18.69 8.26
CA ARG A 97 -4.55 19.65 7.71
C ARG A 97 -5.92 18.99 7.58
N THR A 98 -6.94 19.62 8.15
CA THR A 98 -8.34 19.16 8.06
C THR A 98 -8.92 19.45 6.67
N PRO A 99 -10.08 18.85 6.31
CA PRO A 99 -10.78 19.15 5.07
C PRO A 99 -11.16 20.64 4.90
N GLU A 100 -11.29 21.37 6.00
CA GLU A 100 -11.62 22.80 6.04
C GLU A 100 -10.37 23.70 5.97
N GLY A 101 -9.16 23.09 5.94
CA GLY A 101 -7.90 23.81 5.78
C GLY A 101 -7.20 24.20 7.10
N HIS A 102 -7.75 23.83 8.26
CA HIS A 102 -7.08 24.08 9.55
C HIS A 102 -5.93 23.12 9.77
N GLU A 103 -4.81 23.60 10.25
CA GLU A 103 -3.64 22.78 10.60
C GLU A 103 -3.56 22.59 12.11
N MET A 104 -3.47 21.33 12.54
CA MET A 104 -3.45 20.92 13.93
C MET A 104 -2.25 20.02 14.17
N GLU A 105 -1.67 20.06 15.35
CA GLU A 105 -0.59 19.16 15.73
C GLU A 105 -1.06 17.70 15.74
N VAL A 106 -0.24 16.78 15.18
CA VAL A 106 -0.62 15.38 15.01
C VAL A 106 -0.91 14.67 16.34
N PHE A 107 -0.22 15.05 17.43
CA PHE A 107 -0.46 14.56 18.80
C PHE A 107 -1.22 15.57 19.67
N GLY A 108 -1.74 16.64 19.05
CA GLY A 108 -2.47 17.70 19.77
C GLY A 108 -3.88 17.26 20.19
N GLU A 109 -4.35 17.86 21.29
CA GLU A 109 -5.71 17.66 21.78
C GLU A 109 -6.76 18.18 20.79
N GLU A 110 -6.43 19.23 20.02
CA GLU A 110 -7.32 19.82 19.02
C GLU A 110 -7.65 18.82 17.89
N LEU A 111 -6.66 18.10 17.37
CA LEU A 111 -6.90 17.07 16.36
C LEU A 111 -7.74 15.92 16.93
N ALA A 112 -7.43 15.48 18.14
CA ALA A 112 -8.21 14.42 18.80
C ALA A 112 -9.68 14.84 18.97
N ALA A 113 -9.92 16.08 19.45
CA ALA A 113 -11.27 16.63 19.64
C ALA A 113 -12.02 16.79 18.30
N GLU A 114 -11.35 17.24 17.24
CA GLU A 114 -11.94 17.36 15.90
C GLU A 114 -12.37 15.99 15.34
N ILE A 115 -11.53 14.98 15.48
CA ILE A 115 -11.86 13.62 15.05
C ILE A 115 -12.97 13.03 15.94
N GLU A 116 -12.92 13.24 17.27
CA GLU A 116 -13.98 12.81 18.18
C GLU A 116 -15.34 13.41 17.82
N ARG A 117 -15.38 14.71 17.51
CA ARG A 117 -16.60 15.40 17.06
C ARG A 117 -17.22 14.73 15.83
N ARG A 118 -16.41 14.33 14.84
CA ARG A 118 -16.84 13.66 13.62
C ARG A 118 -17.21 12.19 13.87
N HIS A 119 -16.39 11.48 14.63
CA HIS A 119 -16.55 10.03 14.91
C HIS A 119 -17.56 9.76 16.03
N ARG A 120 -17.90 10.77 16.86
CA ARG A 120 -18.79 10.69 18.04
C ARG A 120 -18.30 9.71 19.12
N ALA A 121 -17.00 9.48 19.18
CA ALA A 121 -16.37 8.66 20.20
C ALA A 121 -14.89 9.06 20.36
N PRO A 122 -14.34 8.97 21.60
CA PRO A 122 -12.99 9.44 21.88
C PRO A 122 -11.94 8.60 21.17
N VAL A 123 -10.93 9.31 20.65
CA VAL A 123 -9.79 8.74 19.94
C VAL A 123 -8.48 9.28 20.53
N GLN A 124 -7.40 8.55 20.28
CA GLN A 124 -6.04 8.95 20.63
C GLN A 124 -5.10 8.61 19.49
N MET A 125 -4.25 9.55 19.09
CA MET A 125 -3.17 9.27 18.14
C MET A 125 -2.12 8.39 18.80
N MET A 126 -1.74 7.32 18.11
CA MET A 126 -0.72 6.36 18.54
C MET A 126 0.43 6.34 17.55
N HIS A 127 1.65 6.30 18.07
CA HIS A 127 2.84 5.99 17.27
C HIS A 127 3.13 4.48 17.38
N LEU A 128 3.28 3.83 16.24
CA LEU A 128 3.49 2.39 16.11
C LEU A 128 4.85 2.15 15.44
N ARG A 129 5.80 1.69 16.21
CA ARG A 129 7.19 1.55 15.78
C ARG A 129 7.35 0.80 14.45
N ASP A 130 6.66 -0.32 14.30
CA ASP A 130 6.77 -1.21 13.14
C ASP A 130 5.66 -0.98 12.11
N GLY A 131 4.82 0.04 12.34
CA GLY A 131 3.67 0.37 11.50
C GLY A 131 2.45 -0.52 11.76
N ILE A 132 1.35 -0.17 11.13
CA ILE A 132 0.12 -0.96 11.15
C ILE A 132 -0.44 -1.15 9.75
N PHE A 133 -0.30 -2.36 9.26
CA PHE A 133 -0.70 -2.77 7.93
C PHE A 133 -1.95 -3.65 8.00
N ASP A 134 -2.65 -3.79 6.88
CA ASP A 134 -3.84 -4.64 6.84
C ASP A 134 -3.45 -6.12 6.72
N GLN A 135 -2.53 -6.46 5.81
CA GLN A 135 -2.06 -7.84 5.58
C GLN A 135 -0.54 -7.92 5.55
N ALA A 136 0.14 -7.07 4.77
CA ALA A 136 1.60 -7.04 4.67
C ALA A 136 2.11 -5.61 4.51
N SER A 137 3.43 -5.43 4.62
CA SER A 137 4.06 -4.10 4.70
C SER A 137 4.15 -3.35 3.37
N ILE A 138 4.02 -4.05 2.23
CA ILE A 138 4.07 -3.45 0.89
C ILE A 138 2.84 -3.89 0.10
N SER A 139 2.14 -2.91 -0.48
CA SER A 139 1.07 -3.13 -1.45
C SER A 139 1.51 -2.60 -2.81
N VAL A 140 1.33 -3.42 -3.85
CA VAL A 140 1.66 -3.11 -5.24
C VAL A 140 0.43 -3.32 -6.11
N ILE A 141 0.19 -2.42 -7.06
CA ILE A 141 -0.88 -2.55 -8.06
C ILE A 141 -0.38 -2.04 -9.40
N THR A 142 -0.96 -2.51 -10.50
CA THR A 142 -0.63 -2.02 -11.83
C THR A 142 -1.58 -0.90 -12.28
N THR A 143 -1.09 -0.02 -13.15
CA THR A 143 -1.90 1.04 -13.76
C THR A 143 -3.05 0.45 -14.55
N ASP A 144 -2.77 -0.62 -15.32
CA ASP A 144 -3.76 -1.30 -16.16
C ASP A 144 -4.93 -1.88 -15.35
N THR A 145 -4.65 -2.40 -14.15
CA THR A 145 -5.69 -2.88 -13.23
C THR A 145 -6.59 -1.74 -12.74
N ILE A 146 -6.00 -0.60 -12.38
CA ILE A 146 -6.77 0.58 -11.92
C ILE A 146 -7.64 1.13 -13.06
N GLU A 147 -7.09 1.26 -14.26
CA GLU A 147 -7.79 1.75 -15.45
C GLU A 147 -8.98 0.84 -15.81
N GLU A 148 -8.78 -0.49 -15.80
CA GLU A 148 -9.86 -1.45 -16.05
C GLU A 148 -10.98 -1.37 -15.02
N ILE A 149 -10.63 -1.25 -13.72
CA ILE A 149 -11.62 -1.12 -12.65
C ILE A 149 -12.40 0.19 -12.81
N GLY A 150 -11.72 1.31 -13.11
CA GLY A 150 -12.37 2.60 -13.37
C GLY A 150 -13.36 2.50 -14.53
N ARG A 151 -12.93 1.93 -15.64
CA ARG A 151 -13.76 1.68 -16.83
C ARG A 151 -15.00 0.84 -16.51
N LEU A 152 -14.85 -0.26 -15.78
CA LEU A 152 -15.95 -1.16 -15.40
C LEU A 152 -16.92 -0.54 -14.41
N ALA A 153 -16.41 0.32 -13.53
CA ALA A 153 -17.22 1.02 -12.52
C ALA A 153 -17.87 2.31 -13.04
N GLY A 154 -17.45 2.82 -14.20
CA GLY A 154 -17.89 4.09 -14.75
C GLY A 154 -17.45 5.29 -13.91
N VAL A 155 -16.23 5.23 -13.33
CA VAL A 155 -15.62 6.31 -12.55
C VAL A 155 -14.20 6.58 -13.06
N ASP A 156 -13.69 7.77 -12.80
CA ASP A 156 -12.30 8.07 -13.11
C ASP A 156 -11.36 7.15 -12.32
N PRO A 157 -10.33 6.56 -12.99
CA PRO A 157 -9.35 5.71 -12.32
C PRO A 157 -8.49 6.56 -11.37
N ASP A 158 -8.56 6.28 -10.09
CA ASP A 158 -7.80 6.97 -9.05
C ASP A 158 -7.06 5.96 -8.17
N VAL A 159 -5.74 5.94 -8.27
CA VAL A 159 -4.86 5.07 -7.51
C VAL A 159 -5.02 5.23 -6.00
N ARG A 160 -5.36 6.44 -5.54
CA ARG A 160 -5.50 6.75 -4.11
C ARG A 160 -6.62 5.93 -3.43
N ARG A 161 -7.62 5.43 -4.18
CA ARG A 161 -8.66 4.51 -3.67
C ARG A 161 -8.07 3.19 -3.19
N PHE A 162 -7.05 2.72 -3.88
CA PHE A 162 -6.40 1.42 -3.62
C PHE A 162 -5.30 1.52 -2.56
N ARG A 163 -4.76 2.72 -2.35
CA ARG A 163 -3.72 3.02 -1.35
C ARG A 163 -2.47 2.13 -1.46
N PRO A 164 -1.96 1.89 -2.66
CA PRO A 164 -0.74 1.10 -2.83
C PRO A 164 0.49 1.87 -2.35
N ASN A 165 1.56 1.14 -2.06
CA ASN A 165 2.87 1.75 -1.89
C ASN A 165 3.57 1.96 -3.24
N ILE A 166 3.42 1.01 -4.16
CA ILE A 166 4.07 1.03 -5.47
C ILE A 166 3.02 0.87 -6.57
N LEU A 167 2.98 1.81 -7.50
CA LEU A 167 2.25 1.71 -8.75
C LEU A 167 3.23 1.29 -9.84
N VAL A 168 2.92 0.21 -10.53
CA VAL A 168 3.75 -0.33 -11.63
C VAL A 168 3.04 -0.09 -12.96
N ARG A 169 3.77 0.49 -13.92
CA ARG A 169 3.38 0.50 -15.32
C ARG A 169 4.03 -0.67 -16.03
N LEU A 170 3.21 -1.50 -16.65
CA LEU A 170 3.66 -2.70 -17.33
C LEU A 170 4.29 -2.37 -18.70
N LEU A 171 5.26 -3.18 -19.12
CA LEU A 171 5.77 -3.16 -20.51
C LEU A 171 4.75 -3.69 -21.50
N ARG A 172 3.93 -4.65 -21.06
CA ARG A 172 2.83 -5.22 -21.84
C ARG A 172 1.55 -5.03 -21.03
N PRO A 173 0.68 -4.08 -21.44
CA PRO A 173 -0.55 -3.76 -20.72
C PRO A 173 -1.46 -4.99 -20.57
N GLU A 174 -1.75 -5.36 -19.32
CA GLU A 174 -2.68 -6.43 -18.97
C GLU A 174 -3.24 -6.21 -17.59
N SER A 175 -4.55 -6.06 -17.47
CA SER A 175 -5.21 -5.88 -16.18
C SER A 175 -5.16 -7.15 -15.33
N PHE A 176 -4.91 -6.98 -14.03
CA PHE A 176 -4.78 -8.06 -13.02
C PHE A 176 -3.60 -9.02 -13.28
N GLN A 177 -2.60 -8.59 -14.05
CA GLN A 177 -1.40 -9.39 -14.28
C GLN A 177 -0.65 -9.67 -12.97
N GLU A 178 -0.67 -8.72 -12.05
CA GLU A 178 -0.02 -8.82 -10.75
C GLU A 178 -0.52 -10.01 -9.90
N ASP A 179 -1.70 -10.53 -10.14
CA ASP A 179 -2.20 -11.71 -9.43
C ASP A 179 -1.31 -12.96 -9.64
N ARG A 180 -0.68 -13.05 -10.82
CA ARG A 180 0.22 -14.16 -11.18
C ARG A 180 1.59 -14.06 -10.52
N TRP A 181 1.93 -12.92 -9.92
CA TRP A 181 3.22 -12.72 -9.25
C TRP A 181 3.28 -13.33 -7.85
N VAL A 182 2.15 -13.83 -7.33
CA VAL A 182 2.08 -14.45 -6.00
C VAL A 182 2.97 -15.68 -5.94
N GLY A 183 3.86 -15.72 -4.94
CA GLY A 183 4.90 -16.74 -4.78
C GLY A 183 6.24 -16.36 -5.44
N GLY A 184 6.26 -15.32 -6.28
CA GLY A 184 7.47 -14.76 -6.87
C GLY A 184 8.09 -13.65 -6.03
N VAL A 185 9.19 -13.11 -6.55
CA VAL A 185 9.94 -12.01 -5.94
C VAL A 185 10.03 -10.84 -6.93
N LEU A 186 9.61 -9.66 -6.51
CA LEU A 186 9.86 -8.42 -7.23
C LEU A 186 11.21 -7.85 -6.83
N SER A 187 12.03 -7.45 -7.81
CA SER A 187 13.23 -6.65 -7.61
C SER A 187 13.13 -5.32 -8.35
N PHE A 188 13.72 -4.26 -7.78
CA PHE A 188 13.61 -2.90 -8.30
C PHE A 188 15.01 -2.35 -8.59
N GLY A 189 15.15 -1.66 -9.74
CA GLY A 189 16.42 -1.05 -10.15
C GLY A 189 17.35 -2.01 -10.89
N GLU A 190 18.68 -1.83 -10.70
CA GLU A 190 19.67 -2.60 -11.41
C GLU A 190 19.70 -4.09 -10.99
N PRO A 191 20.01 -5.00 -11.92
CA PRO A 191 20.10 -6.42 -11.62
C PRO A 191 21.07 -6.73 -10.48
N GLY A 192 20.58 -7.45 -9.47
CA GLY A 192 21.43 -7.88 -8.34
C GLY A 192 21.59 -6.85 -7.22
N GLU A 193 21.27 -5.57 -7.39
CA GLU A 193 21.56 -4.53 -6.42
C GLU A 193 20.33 -4.00 -5.66
N GLY A 194 19.24 -3.72 -6.31
CA GLY A 194 18.07 -3.04 -5.73
C GLY A 194 17.33 -3.79 -4.62
N PRO A 195 16.35 -3.14 -4.00
CA PRO A 195 15.49 -3.77 -2.99
C PRO A 195 14.64 -4.91 -3.59
N ARG A 196 14.18 -5.83 -2.71
CA ARG A 196 13.36 -6.97 -3.13
C ARG A 196 12.18 -7.17 -2.20
N VAL A 197 11.06 -7.55 -2.79
CA VAL A 197 9.81 -7.85 -2.12
C VAL A 197 9.33 -9.24 -2.52
N ASN A 198 9.14 -10.12 -1.55
CA ASN A 198 8.50 -11.41 -1.75
C ASN A 198 6.98 -11.19 -1.84
N VAL A 199 6.36 -11.58 -2.95
CA VAL A 199 4.92 -11.45 -3.16
C VAL A 199 4.19 -12.58 -2.43
N THR A 200 3.41 -12.23 -1.41
CA THR A 200 2.83 -13.22 -0.50
C THR A 200 1.38 -13.57 -0.82
N MET A 201 0.60 -12.62 -1.31
CA MET A 201 -0.82 -12.82 -1.57
C MET A 201 -1.42 -11.74 -2.46
N ARG A 202 -2.58 -12.03 -3.03
CA ARG A 202 -3.44 -11.04 -3.69
C ARG A 202 -4.05 -10.11 -2.64
N ASP A 203 -4.28 -8.85 -3.01
CA ASP A 203 -4.89 -7.85 -2.13
C ASP A 203 -6.42 -7.94 -2.22
N GLU A 204 -7.05 -8.52 -1.20
CA GLU A 204 -8.50 -8.57 -1.07
C GLU A 204 -9.05 -7.20 -0.68
N ARG A 205 -10.00 -6.68 -1.47
CA ARG A 205 -10.50 -5.32 -1.31
C ARG A 205 -11.72 -5.23 -0.41
N CYS A 206 -11.67 -4.29 0.52
CA CYS A 206 -12.79 -3.93 1.38
C CYS A 206 -13.53 -2.68 0.86
N ALA A 207 -14.57 -2.24 1.56
CA ALA A 207 -15.34 -1.05 1.22
C ALA A 207 -14.52 0.24 1.05
N MET A 208 -13.28 0.25 1.51
CA MET A 208 -12.34 1.38 1.43
C MET A 208 -12.17 1.91 0.00
N VAL A 209 -12.07 1.01 -1.00
CA VAL A 209 -11.89 1.38 -2.42
C VAL A 209 -13.09 2.13 -3.01
N THR A 210 -14.25 2.06 -2.35
CA THR A 210 -15.45 2.77 -2.82
C THR A 210 -15.40 4.26 -2.52
N PHE A 211 -14.64 4.69 -1.52
CA PHE A 211 -14.63 6.10 -1.14
C PHE A 211 -13.75 6.92 -2.08
N ASP A 212 -14.30 8.01 -2.53
CA ASP A 212 -13.57 9.02 -3.29
C ASP A 212 -12.61 9.77 -2.37
N PRO A 213 -11.32 9.82 -2.67
CA PRO A 213 -10.32 10.39 -1.76
C PRO A 213 -10.43 11.92 -1.58
N GLU A 214 -11.10 12.62 -2.48
CA GLU A 214 -11.29 14.08 -2.38
C GLU A 214 -12.59 14.45 -1.70
N SER A 215 -13.67 13.79 -2.07
CA SER A 215 -15.02 14.13 -1.57
C SER A 215 -15.49 13.25 -0.42
N GLY A 216 -14.85 12.10 -0.17
CA GLY A 216 -15.30 11.09 0.78
C GLY A 216 -16.58 10.36 0.33
N ARG A 217 -17.13 10.67 -0.84
CA ARG A 217 -18.35 10.05 -1.36
C ARG A 217 -18.11 8.59 -1.73
N SER A 218 -19.09 7.75 -1.43
CA SER A 218 -19.03 6.34 -1.79
C SER A 218 -19.49 6.08 -3.21
N ALA A 219 -18.68 5.31 -3.98
CA ALA A 219 -18.99 4.77 -5.30
C ALA A 219 -18.97 3.22 -5.23
N PRO A 220 -20.03 2.55 -4.75
CA PRO A 220 -20.07 1.09 -4.58
C PRO A 220 -19.84 0.31 -5.87
N ALA A 221 -19.99 0.94 -7.03
CA ALA A 221 -19.69 0.37 -8.34
C ALA A 221 -18.25 -0.11 -8.46
N VAL A 222 -17.28 0.58 -7.80
CA VAL A 222 -15.86 0.21 -7.79
C VAL A 222 -15.68 -1.19 -7.18
N LEU A 223 -16.16 -1.42 -5.96
CA LEU A 223 -16.04 -2.73 -5.32
C LEU A 223 -16.81 -3.81 -6.09
N LYS A 224 -18.01 -3.49 -6.61
CA LYS A 224 -18.78 -4.43 -7.45
C LYS A 224 -18.02 -4.82 -8.71
N ALA A 225 -17.31 -3.90 -9.34
CA ALA A 225 -16.47 -4.17 -10.51
C ALA A 225 -15.35 -5.16 -10.16
N ILE A 226 -14.64 -4.92 -9.06
CA ILE A 226 -13.56 -5.78 -8.56
C ILE A 226 -14.08 -7.19 -8.25
N VAL A 227 -15.19 -7.30 -7.50
CA VAL A 227 -15.81 -8.60 -7.15
C VAL A 227 -16.17 -9.40 -8.40
N ARG A 228 -16.82 -8.76 -9.37
CA ARG A 228 -17.27 -9.44 -10.60
C ARG A 228 -16.11 -9.82 -11.52
N ARG A 229 -15.10 -8.95 -11.62
CA ARG A 229 -14.02 -9.14 -12.58
C ARG A 229 -12.92 -10.03 -12.05
N ASN A 230 -12.62 -9.96 -10.75
CA ASN A 230 -11.45 -10.60 -10.16
C ASN A 230 -11.66 -11.10 -8.71
N GLN A 231 -12.84 -11.63 -8.38
CA GLN A 231 -13.09 -12.31 -7.11
C GLN A 231 -12.72 -11.48 -5.87
N ASN A 232 -13.00 -10.17 -5.90
CA ASN A 232 -12.69 -9.20 -4.85
C ASN A 232 -11.21 -8.87 -4.66
N HIS A 233 -10.34 -9.15 -5.63
CA HIS A 233 -8.90 -8.83 -5.53
C HIS A 233 -8.50 -7.78 -6.57
N ALA A 234 -7.61 -6.88 -6.16
CA ALA A 234 -6.94 -5.92 -7.04
C ALA A 234 -5.62 -5.47 -6.41
N GLY A 235 -4.50 -5.78 -7.07
CA GLY A 235 -3.16 -5.62 -6.53
C GLY A 235 -2.72 -6.79 -5.66
N ILE A 236 -1.55 -6.69 -5.10
CA ILE A 236 -0.88 -7.71 -4.31
C ILE A 236 -0.25 -7.13 -3.05
N TYR A 237 -0.02 -7.99 -2.07
CA TYR A 237 0.79 -7.72 -0.89
C TYR A 237 2.10 -8.46 -0.94
N GLY A 238 3.13 -7.86 -0.32
CA GLY A 238 4.43 -8.49 -0.17
C GLY A 238 5.16 -8.08 1.10
N THR A 239 6.22 -8.84 1.38
CA THR A 239 7.13 -8.60 2.49
C THR A 239 8.53 -8.30 1.98
N VAL A 240 9.24 -7.40 2.65
CA VAL A 240 10.58 -7.00 2.26
C VAL A 240 11.56 -8.13 2.59
N ILE A 241 12.34 -8.57 1.60
CA ILE A 241 13.41 -9.56 1.77
C ILE A 241 14.79 -8.99 1.48
N ARG A 242 14.85 -7.78 0.93
CA ARG A 242 16.07 -6.99 0.77
C ARG A 242 15.69 -5.51 0.85
N THR A 243 16.32 -4.79 1.74
CA THR A 243 16.17 -3.34 1.90
C THR A 243 16.89 -2.57 0.80
N GLY A 244 16.57 -1.28 0.64
CA GLY A 244 17.24 -0.40 -0.32
C GLY A 244 16.36 0.78 -0.70
N ARG A 245 16.75 1.52 -1.72
CA ARG A 245 16.05 2.72 -2.17
C ARG A 245 15.18 2.43 -3.38
N LEU A 246 13.91 2.82 -3.28
CA LEU A 246 12.95 2.86 -4.40
C LEU A 246 12.98 4.26 -5.02
N ALA A 247 12.86 4.33 -6.36
CA ALA A 247 12.70 5.59 -7.09
C ALA A 247 11.78 5.39 -8.30
N ILE A 248 11.03 6.43 -8.65
CA ILE A 248 10.22 6.45 -9.88
C ILE A 248 11.12 6.18 -11.08
N GLY A 249 10.61 5.41 -12.05
CA GLY A 249 11.33 4.99 -13.26
C GLY A 249 12.22 3.78 -13.10
N GLN A 250 12.48 3.29 -11.88
CA GLN A 250 13.23 2.04 -11.72
C GLN A 250 12.53 0.87 -12.39
N THR A 251 13.31 0.05 -13.07
CA THR A 251 12.86 -1.21 -13.67
C THR A 251 12.34 -2.16 -12.59
N VAL A 252 11.21 -2.81 -12.86
CA VAL A 252 10.63 -3.87 -12.03
C VAL A 252 10.84 -5.21 -12.71
N ARG A 253 11.46 -6.17 -12.00
CA ARG A 253 11.67 -7.53 -12.49
C ARG A 253 10.98 -8.53 -11.58
N LEU A 254 10.38 -9.53 -12.19
CA LEU A 254 9.77 -10.66 -11.52
C LEU A 254 10.75 -11.85 -11.59
N HIS A 255 10.99 -12.46 -10.45
CA HIS A 255 11.74 -13.70 -10.30
C HIS A 255 10.76 -14.79 -9.89
N GLU A 256 10.67 -15.85 -10.69
CA GLU A 256 9.78 -16.99 -10.48
C GLU A 256 10.58 -18.29 -10.58
N LEU A 257 10.09 -19.35 -9.94
CA LEU A 257 10.59 -20.68 -10.22
C LEU A 257 10.22 -21.03 -11.65
N ALA A 258 11.19 -21.43 -12.46
CA ALA A 258 10.91 -21.90 -13.82
C ALA A 258 9.92 -23.08 -13.75
N GLU A 259 8.86 -23.02 -14.54
CA GLU A 259 7.98 -24.18 -14.74
C GLU A 259 8.80 -25.31 -15.34
N ALA A 260 8.73 -26.49 -14.70
CA ALA A 260 9.46 -27.68 -15.11
C ALA A 260 8.86 -28.33 -16.36
#